data_05ceafe8abf7d579b3846ba92bb10673
#
_entry.id   05ceafe8abf7d579b3846ba92bb10673
#
_cell.length_a   1.000
_cell.length_b   1.000
_cell.length_c   1.000
_cell.angle_alpha   90.00
_cell.angle_beta   90.00
_cell.angle_gamma   90.00
#
_symmetry.space_group_name_H-M   'P 1'
#
loop_
_entity.id
_entity.type
_entity.pdbx_description
1 polymer ?
#
loop_
_entity_poly.entity_id
_entity_poly.type
_entity_poly.pdbx_seq_one_letter_code
_entity_poly.pdbx_strand_id
1 'polypeptide(L)'
;MTMALLFGCGVMAMVGGNMEVVTRNIRYSWSFVFYVMAGVELFLWLWHTLFLPGGPHGYAKPKPTMGLHRGEFRETMRRMLQRKDDIATLMFLPLFLLPETLLALTTPLFVIAKPHNDGLGMSPQEFAYAQGTAAVIAITAGYILGIYAIRRHGLRRWLLPSALLLAVPGAALLFLSYNTAAPLSIVAAALAAGHAALGFALSMVKQVVVRFTRNMPDSTLRHAIARTLIATPFVIVGALASLMLTIADYQRIFQLATELAIMPLIVSVFYLYLTRKNSRELPIK
;
A
#
# COMPACT_ATOMS: atom_id res chain seq x y z
N MET A 1 -5.38 -7.88 -7.70
CA MET A 1 -5.21 -7.31 -6.33
C MET A 1 -6.53 -6.77 -5.78
N THR A 2 -7.23 -5.84 -6.44
CA THR A 2 -8.50 -5.26 -5.96
C THR A 2 -9.58 -6.30 -5.65
N MET A 3 -9.79 -7.28 -6.53
CA MET A 3 -10.77 -8.36 -6.30
C MET A 3 -10.43 -9.21 -5.07
N ALA A 4 -9.15 -9.49 -4.83
CA ALA A 4 -8.72 -10.23 -3.65
C ALA A 4 -8.96 -9.44 -2.35
N LEU A 5 -8.71 -8.12 -2.38
CA LEU A 5 -9.00 -7.24 -1.24
C LEU A 5 -10.49 -7.12 -0.97
N LEU A 6 -11.32 -6.93 -2.03
CA LEU A 6 -12.78 -6.91 -1.89
C LEU A 6 -13.31 -8.23 -1.33
N PHE A 7 -12.78 -9.36 -1.81
CA PHE A 7 -13.19 -10.66 -1.30
C PHE A 7 -12.76 -10.88 0.14
N GLY A 8 -11.49 -10.68 0.48
CA GLY A 8 -10.96 -10.92 1.83
C GLY A 8 -11.46 -9.93 2.87
N CYS A 9 -11.22 -8.63 2.63
CA CYS A 9 -11.55 -7.58 3.61
C CYS A 9 -13.02 -7.14 3.56
N GLY A 10 -13.68 -7.28 2.40
CA GLY A 10 -15.08 -6.93 2.23
C GLY A 10 -16.00 -8.12 2.50
N VAL A 11 -16.06 -9.06 1.55
CA VAL A 11 -17.05 -10.15 1.58
C VAL A 11 -16.83 -11.08 2.78
N MET A 12 -15.61 -11.55 3.00
CA MET A 12 -15.33 -12.51 4.08
C MET A 12 -15.50 -11.89 5.47
N ALA A 13 -15.10 -10.63 5.66
CA ALA A 13 -15.32 -9.94 6.92
C ALA A 13 -16.82 -9.68 7.18
N MET A 14 -17.60 -9.37 6.14
CA MET A 14 -19.05 -9.22 6.25
C MET A 14 -19.74 -10.54 6.57
N VAL A 15 -19.33 -11.65 5.97
CA VAL A 15 -19.83 -12.99 6.29
C VAL A 15 -19.53 -13.34 7.74
N GLY A 16 -18.29 -13.10 8.20
CA GLY A 16 -17.91 -13.32 9.60
C GLY A 16 -18.78 -12.55 10.58
N GLY A 17 -18.96 -11.25 10.34
CA GLY A 17 -19.79 -10.40 11.16
C GLY A 17 -21.27 -10.81 11.18
N ASN A 18 -21.86 -11.15 10.03
CA ASN A 18 -23.23 -11.66 9.97
C ASN A 18 -23.39 -13.00 10.73
N MET A 19 -22.41 -13.89 10.58
CA MET A 19 -22.39 -15.14 11.34
C MET A 19 -22.30 -14.93 12.85
N GLU A 20 -21.56 -13.90 13.32
CA GLU A 20 -21.52 -13.54 14.75
C GLU A 20 -22.90 -13.16 15.28
N VAL A 21 -23.65 -12.37 14.52
CA VAL A 21 -25.03 -11.96 14.90
C VAL A 21 -25.95 -13.17 14.98
N VAL A 22 -25.88 -14.07 14.00
CA VAL A 22 -26.78 -15.25 13.92
C VAL A 22 -26.41 -16.32 14.96
N THR A 23 -25.13 -16.63 15.09
CA THR A 23 -24.67 -17.76 15.95
C THR A 23 -24.41 -17.34 17.37
N ARG A 24 -24.23 -16.02 17.63
CA ARG A 24 -23.79 -15.45 18.92
C ARG A 24 -22.50 -16.08 19.44
N ASN A 25 -21.68 -16.63 18.53
CA ASN A 25 -20.44 -17.31 18.86
C ASN A 25 -19.31 -16.84 17.92
N ILE A 26 -18.48 -15.95 18.43
CA ILE A 26 -17.36 -15.33 17.68
C ILE A 26 -16.41 -16.41 17.14
N ARG A 27 -16.02 -17.39 17.98
CA ARG A 27 -15.06 -18.43 17.59
C ARG A 27 -15.57 -19.25 16.41
N TYR A 28 -16.82 -19.69 16.49
CA TYR A 28 -17.45 -20.48 15.42
C TYR A 28 -17.52 -19.68 14.11
N SER A 29 -17.97 -18.43 14.19
CA SER A 29 -18.15 -17.55 13.04
C SER A 29 -16.84 -17.32 12.29
N TRP A 30 -15.78 -16.99 12.99
CA TRP A 30 -14.47 -16.77 12.35
C TRP A 30 -13.79 -18.07 11.92
N SER A 31 -13.98 -19.18 12.65
CA SER A 31 -13.51 -20.49 12.17
C SER A 31 -14.15 -20.85 10.83
N PHE A 32 -15.47 -20.61 10.68
CA PHE A 32 -16.16 -20.85 9.42
C PHE A 32 -15.55 -20.01 8.27
N VAL A 33 -15.31 -18.71 8.48
CA VAL A 33 -14.68 -17.83 7.50
C VAL A 33 -13.30 -18.36 7.08
N PHE A 34 -12.47 -18.75 8.05
CA PHE A 34 -11.14 -19.29 7.75
C PHE A 34 -11.19 -20.62 6.98
N TYR A 35 -12.14 -21.51 7.29
CA TYR A 35 -12.34 -22.74 6.50
C TYR A 35 -12.78 -22.45 5.07
N VAL A 36 -13.66 -21.46 4.86
CA VAL A 36 -14.05 -21.04 3.51
C VAL A 36 -12.85 -20.49 2.76
N MET A 37 -12.04 -19.61 3.38
CA MET A 37 -10.82 -19.07 2.76
C MET A 37 -9.82 -20.18 2.42
N ALA A 38 -9.57 -21.11 3.34
CA ALA A 38 -8.71 -22.25 3.08
C ALA A 38 -9.23 -23.13 1.91
N GLY A 39 -10.53 -23.32 1.81
CA GLY A 39 -11.16 -24.01 0.67
C GLY A 39 -10.95 -23.28 -0.66
N VAL A 40 -11.08 -21.96 -0.67
CA VAL A 40 -10.81 -21.14 -1.86
C VAL A 40 -9.33 -21.22 -2.26
N GLU A 41 -8.40 -21.14 -1.32
CA GLU A 41 -6.96 -21.27 -1.60
C GLU A 41 -6.62 -22.67 -2.14
N LEU A 42 -7.18 -23.72 -1.55
CA LEU A 42 -7.02 -25.09 -2.04
C LEU A 42 -7.55 -25.25 -3.47
N PHE A 43 -8.75 -24.69 -3.74
CA PHE A 43 -9.31 -24.68 -5.08
C PHE A 43 -8.42 -23.94 -6.08
N LEU A 44 -7.93 -22.76 -5.73
CA LEU A 44 -7.01 -21.99 -6.58
C LEU A 44 -5.69 -22.73 -6.80
N TRP A 45 -5.15 -23.39 -5.78
CA TRP A 45 -3.95 -24.22 -5.92
C TRP A 45 -4.18 -25.39 -6.91
N LEU A 46 -5.29 -26.12 -6.76
CA LEU A 46 -5.67 -27.19 -7.69
C LEU A 46 -5.86 -26.64 -9.11
N TRP A 47 -6.59 -25.54 -9.25
CA TRP A 47 -6.79 -24.86 -10.53
C TRP A 47 -5.46 -24.50 -11.20
N HIS A 48 -4.57 -23.85 -10.46
CA HIS A 48 -3.25 -23.48 -10.99
C HIS A 48 -2.43 -24.72 -11.39
N THR A 49 -2.50 -25.78 -10.61
CA THR A 49 -1.75 -27.01 -10.89
C THR A 49 -2.26 -27.73 -12.12
N LEU A 50 -3.59 -27.71 -12.35
CA LEU A 50 -4.22 -28.44 -13.46
C LEU A 50 -4.26 -27.64 -14.77
N PHE A 51 -4.48 -26.33 -14.70
CA PHE A 51 -4.76 -25.49 -15.87
C PHE A 51 -3.64 -24.54 -16.27
N LEU A 52 -2.71 -24.20 -15.38
CA LEU A 52 -1.54 -23.46 -15.82
C LEU A 52 -0.65 -24.38 -16.67
N PRO A 53 -0.37 -23.99 -17.92
CA PRO A 53 0.60 -24.73 -18.72
C PRO A 53 1.90 -24.81 -17.96
N GLY A 54 2.34 -26.00 -17.64
CA GLY A 54 3.71 -26.22 -17.18
C GLY A 54 4.63 -25.50 -18.14
N GLY A 55 5.56 -24.73 -17.63
CA GLY A 55 6.48 -23.97 -18.47
C GLY A 55 7.02 -24.84 -19.58
N PRO A 56 7.24 -24.31 -20.80
CA PRO A 56 7.61 -25.12 -21.97
C PRO A 56 8.74 -26.08 -21.57
N HIS A 57 8.52 -27.36 -21.81
CA HIS A 57 9.48 -28.43 -21.58
C HIS A 57 10.72 -28.27 -22.48
N GLY A 58 11.41 -27.17 -22.37
CA GLY A 58 12.53 -26.80 -23.22
C GLY A 58 13.29 -25.59 -22.74
N TYR A 59 12.75 -24.85 -21.79
CA TYR A 59 13.64 -23.93 -21.07
C TYR A 59 14.57 -24.82 -20.26
N ALA A 60 15.84 -24.92 -20.74
CA ALA A 60 16.92 -25.34 -19.90
C ALA A 60 16.65 -24.68 -18.53
N LYS A 61 16.48 -25.50 -17.46
CA LYS A 61 16.30 -24.97 -16.09
C LYS A 61 17.25 -23.81 -16.00
N PRO A 62 16.78 -22.57 -15.78
CA PRO A 62 17.72 -21.47 -15.61
C PRO A 62 18.71 -22.03 -14.62
N LYS A 63 19.98 -22.22 -15.04
CA LYS A 63 21.03 -22.69 -14.13
C LYS A 63 20.73 -21.90 -12.88
N PRO A 64 20.53 -22.53 -11.72
CA PRO A 64 20.26 -21.77 -10.53
C PRO A 64 21.45 -20.84 -10.39
N THR A 65 21.31 -19.64 -10.92
CA THR A 65 22.09 -18.47 -10.55
C THR A 65 21.59 -18.13 -9.15
N MET A 66 21.58 -19.17 -8.33
CA MET A 66 21.45 -19.13 -6.90
C MET A 66 22.79 -18.75 -6.36
N GLY A 67 23.04 -17.52 -6.53
CA GLY A 67 24.16 -16.77 -6.12
C GLY A 67 24.15 -15.56 -7.03
N LEU A 68 23.32 -14.56 -6.72
CA LEU A 68 23.74 -13.19 -7.00
C LEU A 68 25.15 -13.17 -6.40
N HIS A 69 26.17 -13.34 -7.26
CA HIS A 69 27.53 -13.35 -6.75
C HIS A 69 27.64 -12.05 -5.96
N ARG A 70 28.05 -12.15 -4.71
CA ARG A 70 28.20 -10.99 -3.80
C ARG A 70 28.89 -9.83 -4.50
N GLY A 71 29.72 -10.14 -5.51
CA GLY A 71 30.36 -9.21 -6.41
C GLY A 71 29.40 -8.49 -7.37
N GLU A 72 28.46 -9.20 -7.99
CA GLU A 72 27.50 -8.59 -8.94
C GLU A 72 26.53 -7.65 -8.24
N PHE A 73 26.03 -8.03 -7.07
CA PHE A 73 25.19 -7.16 -6.25
C PHE A 73 25.94 -5.88 -5.85
N ARG A 74 27.17 -6.04 -5.35
CA ARG A 74 28.00 -4.90 -4.94
C ARG A 74 28.30 -3.97 -6.12
N GLU A 75 28.61 -4.53 -7.27
CA GLU A 75 28.93 -3.77 -8.49
C GLU A 75 27.69 -3.03 -8.99
N THR A 76 26.51 -3.68 -9.03
CA THR A 76 25.25 -3.04 -9.41
C THR A 76 24.86 -1.92 -8.44
N MET A 77 24.99 -2.18 -7.13
CA MET A 77 24.74 -1.15 -6.11
C MET A 77 25.69 0.04 -6.25
N ARG A 78 26.98 -0.21 -6.50
CA ARG A 78 27.97 0.84 -6.76
C ARG A 78 27.59 1.69 -7.98
N ARG A 79 27.18 1.07 -9.09
CA ARG A 79 26.71 1.76 -10.29
C ARG A 79 25.45 2.59 -10.03
N MET A 80 24.50 2.07 -9.27
CA MET A 80 23.29 2.83 -8.87
C MET A 80 23.65 4.07 -8.05
N LEU A 81 24.56 3.94 -7.09
CA LEU A 81 25.00 5.05 -6.23
C LEU A 81 25.83 6.12 -6.97
N GLN A 82 26.29 5.85 -8.18
CA GLN A 82 26.98 6.84 -9.03
C GLN A 82 26.01 7.66 -9.89
N ARG A 83 24.77 7.21 -10.08
CA ARG A 83 23.78 7.87 -10.93
C ARG A 83 22.80 8.67 -10.08
N LYS A 84 22.73 9.98 -10.32
CA LYS A 84 21.82 10.88 -9.59
C LYS A 84 20.35 10.45 -9.65
N ASP A 85 19.89 9.95 -10.80
CA ASP A 85 18.52 9.48 -10.96
C ASP A 85 18.22 8.22 -10.11
N ASP A 86 19.20 7.32 -10.00
CA ASP A 86 19.07 6.12 -9.19
C ASP A 86 19.07 6.49 -7.69
N ILE A 87 19.99 7.38 -7.26
CA ILE A 87 20.00 7.90 -5.88
C ILE A 87 18.66 8.56 -5.53
N ALA A 88 18.14 9.40 -6.44
CA ALA A 88 16.83 10.03 -6.24
C ALA A 88 15.72 9.00 -6.03
N THR A 89 15.73 7.91 -6.82
CA THR A 89 14.75 6.84 -6.70
C THR A 89 14.91 6.01 -5.42
N LEU A 90 16.16 5.68 -5.06
CA LEU A 90 16.46 4.92 -3.83
C LEU A 90 16.02 5.67 -2.57
N MET A 91 16.09 7.01 -2.55
CA MET A 91 15.58 7.84 -1.46
C MET A 91 14.06 8.03 -1.53
N PHE A 92 13.51 8.17 -2.73
CA PHE A 92 12.09 8.41 -2.94
C PHE A 92 11.23 7.22 -2.48
N LEU A 93 11.59 5.99 -2.87
CA LEU A 93 10.75 4.81 -2.65
C LEU A 93 10.44 4.52 -1.16
N PRO A 94 11.39 4.54 -0.21
CA PRO A 94 11.09 4.27 1.19
C PRO A 94 10.42 5.44 1.90
N LEU A 95 10.66 6.68 1.48
CA LEU A 95 10.20 7.86 2.22
C LEU A 95 8.86 8.43 1.70
N PHE A 96 8.50 8.15 0.44
CA PHE A 96 7.29 8.71 -0.15
C PHE A 96 6.00 8.17 0.48
N LEU A 97 5.96 6.90 0.88
CA LEU A 97 4.80 6.28 1.55
C LEU A 97 4.94 6.24 3.08
N LEU A 98 5.90 6.94 3.65
CA LEU A 98 6.20 6.89 5.09
C LEU A 98 4.99 7.20 5.98
N PRO A 99 4.16 8.23 5.73
CA PRO A 99 2.96 8.48 6.54
C PRO A 99 2.00 7.29 6.53
N GLU A 100 1.82 6.67 5.36
CA GLU A 100 0.91 5.55 5.17
C GLU A 100 1.37 4.29 5.89
N THR A 101 2.68 4.10 6.06
CA THR A 101 3.20 2.95 6.82
C THR A 101 2.79 2.98 8.28
N LEU A 102 2.63 4.16 8.88
CA LEU A 102 2.14 4.34 10.24
C LEU A 102 0.63 4.06 10.30
N LEU A 103 -0.13 4.51 9.30
CA LEU A 103 -1.58 4.36 9.25
C LEU A 103 -2.02 2.93 8.92
N ALA A 104 -1.24 2.18 8.15
CA ALA A 104 -1.62 0.86 7.67
C ALA A 104 -1.99 -0.13 8.79
N LEU A 105 -1.28 -0.07 9.93
CA LEU A 105 -1.56 -0.91 11.09
C LEU A 105 -2.56 -0.23 12.05
N THR A 106 -2.44 1.07 12.26
CA THR A 106 -3.21 1.79 13.29
C THR A 106 -4.68 2.02 12.88
N THR A 107 -4.96 2.20 11.58
CA THR A 107 -6.32 2.43 11.08
C THR A 107 -7.29 1.28 11.40
N PRO A 108 -6.98 0.00 11.08
CA PRO A 108 -7.89 -1.10 11.40
C PRO A 108 -8.13 -1.24 12.92
N LEU A 109 -7.09 -1.03 13.72
CA LEU A 109 -7.20 -1.10 15.18
C LEU A 109 -8.09 0.00 15.72
N PHE A 110 -7.93 1.24 15.27
CA PHE A 110 -8.76 2.39 15.65
C PHE A 110 -10.23 2.19 15.28
N VAL A 111 -10.50 1.67 14.08
CA VAL A 111 -11.87 1.47 13.60
C VAL A 111 -12.63 0.43 14.44
N ILE A 112 -11.94 -0.63 14.90
CA ILE A 112 -12.55 -1.73 15.66
C ILE A 112 -12.48 -1.49 17.17
N ALA A 113 -11.48 -0.76 17.66
CA ALA A 113 -11.31 -0.49 19.08
C ALA A 113 -12.58 0.15 19.67
N LYS A 114 -12.96 -0.29 20.87
CA LYS A 114 -14.15 0.22 21.56
C LYS A 114 -13.99 1.70 21.96
N PRO A 115 -15.10 2.47 22.08
CA PRO A 115 -15.04 3.90 22.44
C PRO A 115 -14.31 4.19 23.75
N HIS A 116 -14.35 3.29 24.74
CA HIS A 116 -13.60 3.46 26.00
C HIS A 116 -12.07 3.30 25.83
N ASN A 117 -11.61 2.87 24.66
CA ASN A 117 -10.22 2.82 24.23
C ASN A 117 -9.97 3.80 23.07
N ASP A 118 -10.70 4.90 23.02
CA ASP A 118 -10.59 5.98 22.04
C ASP A 118 -10.76 5.53 20.57
N GLY A 119 -11.44 4.40 20.34
CA GLY A 119 -11.73 3.88 19.01
C GLY A 119 -13.15 4.19 18.55
N LEU A 120 -13.47 3.81 17.30
CA LEU A 120 -14.80 4.00 16.71
C LEU A 120 -15.81 2.92 17.13
N GLY A 121 -15.37 1.78 17.62
CA GLY A 121 -16.24 0.69 18.08
C GLY A 121 -17.06 0.02 16.99
N MET A 122 -16.59 0.04 15.74
CA MET A 122 -17.33 -0.52 14.62
C MET A 122 -17.45 -2.04 14.72
N SER A 123 -18.64 -2.53 14.37
CA SER A 123 -18.88 -3.95 14.17
C SER A 123 -18.09 -4.48 12.96
N PRO A 124 -17.84 -5.80 12.87
CA PRO A 124 -17.18 -6.39 11.70
C PRO A 124 -17.89 -6.09 10.38
N GLN A 125 -19.22 -5.96 10.36
CA GLN A 125 -19.99 -5.60 9.18
C GLN A 125 -19.73 -4.15 8.73
N GLU A 126 -19.72 -3.21 9.68
CA GLU A 126 -19.42 -1.80 9.42
C GLU A 126 -17.99 -1.61 8.96
N PHE A 127 -17.04 -2.32 9.58
CA PHE A 127 -15.65 -2.38 9.12
C PHE A 127 -15.54 -2.92 7.69
N ALA A 128 -16.22 -4.04 7.39
CA ALA A 128 -16.22 -4.64 6.06
C ALA A 128 -16.79 -3.68 5.00
N TYR A 129 -17.82 -2.92 5.34
CA TYR A 129 -18.38 -1.91 4.46
C TYR A 129 -17.41 -0.74 4.25
N ALA A 130 -16.94 -0.12 5.32
CA ALA A 130 -16.14 1.11 5.26
C ALA A 130 -14.71 0.85 4.74
N GLN A 131 -14.01 -0.11 5.33
CA GLN A 131 -12.61 -0.41 5.04
C GLN A 131 -12.45 -1.47 3.95
N GLY A 132 -13.30 -2.50 3.94
CA GLY A 132 -13.19 -3.62 3.00
C GLY A 132 -13.84 -3.34 1.65
N THR A 133 -14.87 -2.49 1.57
CA THR A 133 -15.60 -2.23 0.34
C THR A 133 -15.38 -0.80 -0.16
N ALA A 134 -15.85 0.21 0.58
CA ALA A 134 -15.78 1.60 0.15
C ALA A 134 -14.33 2.07 -0.07
N ALA A 135 -13.43 1.78 0.87
CA ALA A 135 -12.03 2.14 0.77
C ALA A 135 -11.29 1.41 -0.37
N VAL A 136 -11.61 0.12 -0.61
CA VAL A 136 -11.00 -0.64 -1.72
C VAL A 136 -11.45 -0.14 -3.09
N ILE A 137 -12.72 0.23 -3.24
CA ILE A 137 -13.22 0.89 -4.46
C ILE A 137 -12.52 2.23 -4.65
N ALA A 138 -12.41 3.03 -3.58
CA ALA A 138 -11.81 4.35 -3.61
C ALA A 138 -10.30 4.32 -3.97
N ILE A 139 -9.52 3.41 -3.39
CA ILE A 139 -8.08 3.26 -3.74
C ILE A 139 -7.91 2.85 -5.20
N THR A 140 -8.80 2.02 -5.72
CA THR A 140 -8.77 1.61 -7.13
C THR A 140 -9.10 2.77 -8.06
N ALA A 141 -10.15 3.53 -7.74
CA ALA A 141 -10.51 4.73 -8.49
C ALA A 141 -9.39 5.77 -8.48
N GLY A 142 -8.81 6.04 -7.30
CA GLY A 142 -7.67 6.94 -7.16
C GLY A 142 -6.47 6.49 -7.99
N TYR A 143 -6.16 5.20 -7.99
CA TYR A 143 -5.06 4.65 -8.77
C TYR A 143 -5.29 4.81 -10.29
N ILE A 144 -6.51 4.55 -10.77
CA ILE A 144 -6.88 4.74 -12.19
C ILE A 144 -6.77 6.23 -12.57
N LEU A 145 -7.30 7.13 -11.73
CA LEU A 145 -7.20 8.57 -11.95
C LEU A 145 -5.74 9.04 -11.99
N GLY A 146 -4.89 8.51 -11.10
CA GLY A 146 -3.46 8.80 -11.10
C GLY A 146 -2.74 8.34 -12.37
N ILE A 147 -3.05 7.14 -12.88
CA ILE A 147 -2.52 6.66 -14.17
C ILE A 147 -2.98 7.58 -15.31
N TYR A 148 -4.25 7.96 -15.33
CA TYR A 148 -4.79 8.88 -16.34
C TYR A 148 -4.08 10.24 -16.31
N ALA A 149 -3.91 10.80 -15.12
CA ALA A 149 -3.22 12.06 -14.91
C ALA A 149 -1.75 12.02 -15.41
N ILE A 150 -1.03 10.93 -15.10
CA ILE A 150 0.34 10.72 -15.56
C ILE A 150 0.39 10.61 -17.08
N ARG A 151 -0.52 9.85 -17.70
CA ARG A 151 -0.55 9.67 -19.16
C ARG A 151 -0.81 10.99 -19.88
N ARG A 152 -1.68 11.85 -19.34
CA ARG A 152 -2.05 13.11 -19.98
C ARG A 152 -1.04 14.23 -19.77
N HIS A 153 -0.42 14.33 -18.59
CA HIS A 153 0.38 15.49 -18.22
C HIS A 153 1.81 15.15 -17.78
N GLY A 154 2.15 13.86 -17.71
CA GLY A 154 3.44 13.37 -17.25
C GLY A 154 3.59 13.30 -15.72
N LEU A 155 4.50 12.44 -15.26
CA LEU A 155 4.78 12.20 -13.84
C LEU A 155 5.19 13.48 -13.09
N ARG A 156 6.03 14.30 -13.69
CA ARG A 156 6.64 15.48 -13.03
C ARG A 156 5.60 16.47 -12.53
N ARG A 157 4.52 16.68 -13.31
CA ARG A 157 3.46 17.63 -12.96
C ARG A 157 2.63 17.16 -11.78
N TRP A 158 2.44 15.86 -11.63
CA TRP A 158 1.57 15.28 -10.62
C TRP A 158 2.28 14.76 -9.38
N LEU A 159 3.62 14.74 -9.37
CA LEU A 159 4.38 14.19 -8.24
C LEU A 159 4.18 15.02 -6.96
N LEU A 160 4.28 16.35 -7.04
CA LEU A 160 4.04 17.24 -5.88
C LEU A 160 2.57 17.23 -5.42
N PRO A 161 1.56 17.38 -6.32
CA PRO A 161 0.17 17.23 -5.89
C PRO A 161 -0.13 15.88 -5.24
N SER A 162 0.44 14.78 -5.73
CA SER A 162 0.26 13.47 -5.12
C SER A 162 0.91 13.35 -3.73
N ALA A 163 2.04 14.02 -3.51
CA ALA A 163 2.68 14.10 -2.21
C ALA A 163 1.81 14.88 -1.19
N LEU A 164 1.16 15.98 -1.63
CA LEU A 164 0.20 16.69 -0.81
C LEU A 164 -1.03 15.86 -0.46
N LEU A 165 -1.53 15.07 -1.42
CA LEU A 165 -2.68 14.17 -1.19
C LEU A 165 -2.40 13.11 -0.13
N LEU A 166 -1.15 12.74 0.13
CA LEU A 166 -0.78 11.80 1.20
C LEU A 166 -0.98 12.35 2.63
N ALA A 167 -1.31 13.64 2.78
CA ALA A 167 -1.76 14.16 4.06
C ALA A 167 -3.24 13.83 4.34
N VAL A 168 -4.05 13.55 3.31
CA VAL A 168 -5.49 13.30 3.45
C VAL A 168 -5.82 12.09 4.33
N PRO A 169 -5.16 10.91 4.20
CA PRO A 169 -5.45 9.78 5.07
C PRO A 169 -5.25 10.11 6.55
N GLY A 170 -4.11 10.71 6.91
CA GLY A 170 -3.82 11.12 8.29
C GLY A 170 -4.80 12.16 8.82
N ALA A 171 -5.09 13.20 8.05
CA ALA A 171 -6.05 14.24 8.41
C ALA A 171 -7.48 13.70 8.57
N ALA A 172 -7.91 12.76 7.71
CA ALA A 172 -9.22 12.12 7.81
C ALA A 172 -9.36 11.30 9.10
N LEU A 173 -8.33 10.51 9.44
CA LEU A 173 -8.30 9.73 10.68
C LEU A 173 -8.19 10.62 11.93
N LEU A 174 -7.41 11.69 11.85
CA LEU A 174 -7.34 12.69 12.91
C LEU A 174 -8.72 13.35 13.14
N PHE A 175 -9.43 13.72 12.07
CA PHE A 175 -10.80 14.21 12.17
C PHE A 175 -11.73 13.19 12.85
N LEU A 176 -11.64 11.91 12.47
CA LEU A 176 -12.47 10.86 13.06
C LEU A 176 -12.12 10.61 14.54
N SER A 177 -10.86 10.75 14.94
CA SER A 177 -10.43 10.56 16.34
C SER A 177 -10.98 11.63 17.28
N TYR A 178 -11.33 12.83 16.76
CA TYR A 178 -12.05 13.84 17.50
C TYR A 178 -13.59 13.67 17.45
N ASN A 179 -14.07 12.80 16.54
CA ASN A 179 -15.49 12.59 16.28
C ASN A 179 -15.84 11.11 16.32
N THR A 180 -15.54 10.43 17.43
CA THR A 180 -15.72 8.97 17.57
C THR A 180 -17.18 8.52 17.48
N ALA A 181 -18.14 9.42 17.68
CA ALA A 181 -19.58 9.17 17.50
C ALA A 181 -20.07 9.44 16.06
N ALA A 182 -19.17 9.62 15.09
CA ALA A 182 -19.56 9.91 13.72
C ALA A 182 -20.37 8.74 13.11
N PRO A 183 -21.42 9.03 12.33
CA PRO A 183 -22.20 8.00 11.66
C PRO A 183 -21.35 7.24 10.63
N LEU A 184 -21.71 5.98 10.36
CA LEU A 184 -21.00 5.09 9.43
C LEU A 184 -20.73 5.73 8.05
N SER A 185 -21.67 6.54 7.54
CA SER A 185 -21.49 7.22 6.25
C SER A 185 -20.33 8.21 6.25
N ILE A 186 -20.15 8.97 7.35
CA ILE A 186 -19.02 9.91 7.49
C ILE A 186 -17.71 9.14 7.63
N VAL A 187 -17.69 8.07 8.43
CA VAL A 187 -16.49 7.23 8.58
C VAL A 187 -16.12 6.60 7.24
N ALA A 188 -17.06 6.01 6.53
CA ALA A 188 -16.84 5.42 5.22
C ALA A 188 -16.33 6.44 4.19
N ALA A 189 -16.92 7.66 4.20
CA ALA A 189 -16.47 8.74 3.31
C ALA A 189 -15.04 9.21 3.62
N ALA A 190 -14.71 9.38 4.91
CA ALA A 190 -13.36 9.77 5.35
C ALA A 190 -12.31 8.74 4.97
N LEU A 191 -12.58 7.45 5.24
CA LEU A 191 -11.71 6.35 4.84
C LEU A 191 -11.59 6.24 3.32
N ALA A 192 -12.69 6.38 2.59
CA ALA A 192 -12.67 6.37 1.12
C ALA A 192 -11.85 7.52 0.55
N ALA A 193 -11.97 8.74 1.09
CA ALA A 193 -11.17 9.88 0.65
C ALA A 193 -9.67 9.65 0.87
N GLY A 194 -9.28 9.14 2.03
CA GLY A 194 -7.89 8.76 2.34
C GLY A 194 -7.36 7.70 1.36
N HIS A 195 -8.14 6.64 1.12
CA HIS A 195 -7.74 5.56 0.21
C HIS A 195 -7.71 6.01 -1.26
N ALA A 196 -8.57 6.92 -1.69
CA ALA A 196 -8.49 7.50 -3.03
C ALA A 196 -7.19 8.29 -3.22
N ALA A 197 -6.82 9.11 -2.23
CA ALA A 197 -5.56 9.85 -2.22
C ALA A 197 -4.34 8.91 -2.25
N LEU A 198 -4.36 7.85 -1.43
CA LEU A 198 -3.33 6.81 -1.43
C LEU A 198 -3.24 6.11 -2.79
N GLY A 199 -4.38 5.72 -3.38
CA GLY A 199 -4.42 5.09 -4.70
C GLY A 199 -3.77 5.96 -5.77
N PHE A 200 -4.08 7.27 -5.77
CA PHE A 200 -3.46 8.23 -6.67
C PHE A 200 -1.93 8.27 -6.47
N ALA A 201 -1.45 8.36 -5.24
CA ALA A 201 -0.03 8.37 -4.89
C ALA A 201 0.69 7.07 -5.30
N LEU A 202 0.05 5.90 -5.12
CA LEU A 202 0.61 4.61 -5.54
C LEU A 202 0.83 4.53 -7.06
N SER A 203 0.04 5.22 -7.88
CA SER A 203 0.27 5.31 -9.32
C SER A 203 1.58 6.03 -9.65
N MET A 204 1.97 7.04 -8.85
CA MET A 204 3.25 7.75 -9.00
C MET A 204 4.43 6.83 -8.62
N VAL A 205 4.31 6.13 -7.49
CA VAL A 205 5.32 5.14 -7.06
C VAL A 205 5.55 4.09 -8.14
N LYS A 206 4.46 3.51 -8.70
CA LYS A 206 4.58 2.55 -9.80
C LYS A 206 5.33 3.13 -10.99
N GLN A 207 5.02 4.35 -11.40
CA GLN A 207 5.67 4.99 -12.54
C GLN A 207 7.15 5.28 -12.28
N VAL A 208 7.51 5.66 -11.04
CA VAL A 208 8.92 5.82 -10.63
C VAL A 208 9.65 4.46 -10.71
N VAL A 209 9.05 3.38 -10.21
CA VAL A 209 9.62 2.02 -10.31
C VAL A 209 9.81 1.61 -11.78
N VAL A 210 8.81 1.83 -12.65
CA VAL A 210 8.91 1.53 -14.07
C VAL A 210 10.06 2.30 -14.72
N ARG A 211 10.25 3.58 -14.39
CA ARG A 211 11.39 4.37 -14.90
C ARG A 211 12.73 3.85 -14.42
N PHE A 212 12.80 3.42 -13.15
CA PHE A 212 14.00 2.90 -12.52
C PHE A 212 14.47 1.58 -13.11
N THR A 213 13.53 0.76 -13.60
CA THR A 213 13.80 -0.60 -14.08
C THR A 213 13.85 -0.72 -15.62
N ARG A 214 13.19 0.21 -16.33
CA ARG A 214 13.01 0.14 -17.79
C ARG A 214 14.36 0.27 -18.53
N ASN A 215 14.58 -0.64 -19.49
CA ASN A 215 15.74 -0.66 -20.38
C ASN A 215 17.10 -0.75 -19.64
N MET A 216 17.11 -1.32 -18.43
CA MET A 216 18.34 -1.57 -17.69
C MET A 216 18.71 -3.06 -17.78
N PRO A 217 20.01 -3.39 -17.97
CA PRO A 217 20.47 -4.78 -18.07
C PRO A 217 20.21 -5.58 -16.77
N ASP A 218 20.18 -4.89 -15.64
CA ASP A 218 19.96 -5.41 -14.28
C ASP A 218 18.52 -5.18 -13.79
N SER A 219 17.53 -5.13 -14.70
CA SER A 219 16.12 -4.78 -14.40
C SER A 219 15.49 -5.65 -13.31
N THR A 220 15.78 -6.97 -13.30
CA THR A 220 15.26 -7.89 -12.28
C THR A 220 15.76 -7.54 -10.88
N LEU A 221 17.06 -7.25 -10.73
CA LEU A 221 17.64 -6.85 -9.46
C LEU A 221 17.10 -5.48 -9.02
N ARG A 222 16.96 -4.53 -9.94
CA ARG A 222 16.35 -3.22 -9.67
C ARG A 222 14.90 -3.35 -9.19
N HIS A 223 14.13 -4.25 -9.79
CA HIS A 223 12.76 -4.55 -9.32
C HIS A 223 12.75 -5.12 -7.91
N ALA A 224 13.66 -6.06 -7.60
CA ALA A 224 13.79 -6.62 -6.26
C ALA A 224 14.13 -5.53 -5.24
N ILE A 225 15.14 -4.70 -5.51
CA ILE A 225 15.54 -3.57 -4.66
C ILE A 225 14.36 -2.60 -4.47
N ALA A 226 13.66 -2.20 -5.54
CA ALA A 226 12.52 -1.29 -5.43
C ALA A 226 11.41 -1.86 -4.53
N ARG A 227 11.06 -3.13 -4.68
CA ARG A 227 10.07 -3.79 -3.83
C ARG A 227 10.49 -3.84 -2.36
N THR A 228 11.77 -4.17 -2.10
CA THR A 228 12.32 -4.19 -0.74
C THR A 228 12.27 -2.80 -0.12
N LEU A 229 12.67 -1.75 -0.84
CA LEU A 229 12.63 -0.37 -0.36
C LEU A 229 11.21 0.12 -0.06
N ILE A 230 10.21 -0.30 -0.83
CA ILE A 230 8.80 0.02 -0.56
C ILE A 230 8.30 -0.75 0.68
N ALA A 231 8.69 -2.02 0.83
CA ALA A 231 8.22 -2.86 1.92
C ALA A 231 8.89 -2.58 3.27
N THR A 232 10.17 -2.20 3.27
CA THR A 232 10.97 -1.99 4.50
C THR A 232 10.34 -1.00 5.47
N PRO A 233 9.85 0.19 5.06
CA PRO A 233 9.18 1.11 5.98
C PRO A 233 7.93 0.51 6.64
N PHE A 234 7.15 -0.29 5.91
CA PHE A 234 5.96 -0.95 6.48
C PHE A 234 6.32 -1.92 7.62
N VAL A 235 7.45 -2.62 7.50
CA VAL A 235 7.92 -3.52 8.57
C VAL A 235 8.45 -2.72 9.76
N ILE A 236 9.34 -1.75 9.53
CA ILE A 236 10.00 -0.99 10.59
C ILE A 236 9.00 -0.07 11.30
N VAL A 237 8.28 0.75 10.54
CA VAL A 237 7.33 1.72 11.11
C VAL A 237 6.10 1.01 11.66
N GLY A 238 5.66 -0.12 11.06
CA GLY A 238 4.60 -0.94 11.60
C GLY A 238 4.96 -1.51 12.97
N ALA A 239 6.19 -1.99 13.16
CA ALA A 239 6.66 -2.44 14.48
C ALA A 239 6.72 -1.27 15.49
N LEU A 240 7.20 -0.09 15.07
CA LEU A 240 7.22 1.12 15.90
C LEU A 240 5.80 1.60 16.22
N ALA A 241 4.86 1.55 15.27
CA ALA A 241 3.46 1.91 15.49
C ALA A 241 2.81 1.02 16.56
N SER A 242 3.12 -0.29 16.56
CA SER A 242 2.66 -1.21 17.59
C SER A 242 3.17 -0.81 18.99
N LEU A 243 4.43 -0.39 19.08
CA LEU A 243 5.00 0.12 20.33
C LEU A 243 4.35 1.46 20.73
N MET A 244 4.15 2.36 19.77
CA MET A 244 3.51 3.66 20.01
C MET A 244 2.09 3.53 20.57
N LEU A 245 1.32 2.53 20.14
CA LEU A 245 -0.02 2.27 20.67
C LEU A 245 -0.03 1.91 22.17
N THR A 246 1.11 1.55 22.76
CA THR A 246 1.22 1.30 24.21
C THR A 246 1.46 2.55 25.05
N ILE A 247 1.89 3.66 24.40
CA ILE A 247 2.33 4.89 25.08
C ILE A 247 1.65 6.16 24.59
N ALA A 248 0.90 6.09 23.49
CA ALA A 248 0.26 7.24 22.86
C ALA A 248 -1.16 6.92 22.39
N ASP A 249 -2.05 7.90 22.47
CA ASP A 249 -3.42 7.83 21.98
C ASP A 249 -3.47 7.86 20.46
N TYR A 250 -4.56 7.35 19.87
CA TYR A 250 -4.78 7.37 18.42
C TYR A 250 -4.68 8.78 17.82
N GLN A 251 -5.16 9.80 18.52
CA GLN A 251 -5.07 11.19 18.08
C GLN A 251 -3.63 11.62 17.82
N ARG A 252 -2.72 11.32 18.75
CA ARG A 252 -1.28 11.62 18.62
C ARG A 252 -0.65 10.89 17.45
N ILE A 253 -1.02 9.63 17.24
CA ILE A 253 -0.50 8.84 16.14
C ILE A 253 -0.96 9.40 14.80
N PHE A 254 -2.23 9.79 14.67
CA PHE A 254 -2.78 10.37 13.44
C PHE A 254 -2.26 11.80 13.20
N GLN A 255 -2.04 12.57 14.25
CA GLN A 255 -1.35 13.86 14.15
C GLN A 255 0.07 13.66 13.60
N LEU A 256 0.85 12.74 14.18
CA LEU A 256 2.19 12.43 13.69
C LEU A 256 2.19 11.95 12.24
N ALA A 257 1.23 11.09 11.84
CA ALA A 257 1.11 10.65 10.46
C ALA A 257 0.82 11.82 9.51
N THR A 258 0.00 12.78 9.94
CA THR A 258 -0.30 14.00 9.17
C THR A 258 0.93 14.91 9.05
N GLU A 259 1.70 15.07 10.11
CA GLU A 259 2.94 15.84 10.11
C GLU A 259 4.02 15.15 9.24
N LEU A 260 4.13 13.83 9.31
CA LEU A 260 5.03 13.05 8.46
C LEU A 260 4.72 13.18 6.97
N ALA A 261 3.53 13.67 6.59
CA ALA A 261 3.19 13.95 5.19
C ALA A 261 4.06 15.04 4.54
N ILE A 262 4.89 15.75 5.32
CA ILE A 262 5.94 16.62 4.79
C ILE A 262 7.05 15.83 4.08
N MET A 263 7.32 14.58 4.49
CA MET A 263 8.38 13.76 3.91
C MET A 263 8.15 13.42 2.43
N PRO A 264 6.96 12.98 1.98
CA PRO A 264 6.62 12.85 0.57
C PRO A 264 6.90 14.12 -0.24
N LEU A 265 6.63 15.31 0.30
CA LEU A 265 6.90 16.57 -0.38
C LEU A 265 8.40 16.79 -0.54
N ILE A 266 9.17 16.65 0.54
CA ILE A 266 10.64 16.85 0.54
C ILE A 266 11.27 15.89 -0.49
N VAL A 267 10.95 14.60 -0.44
CA VAL A 267 11.56 13.62 -1.36
C VAL A 267 11.09 13.80 -2.80
N SER A 268 9.87 14.32 -3.02
CA SER A 268 9.38 14.65 -4.36
C SER A 268 10.13 15.83 -4.96
N VAL A 269 10.38 16.89 -4.18
CA VAL A 269 11.20 18.04 -4.61
C VAL A 269 12.62 17.58 -4.93
N PHE A 270 13.22 16.76 -4.05
CA PHE A 270 14.56 16.21 -4.25
C PHE A 270 14.64 15.33 -5.50
N TYR A 271 13.66 14.45 -5.70
CA TYR A 271 13.54 13.62 -6.90
C TYR A 271 13.46 14.46 -8.17
N LEU A 272 12.60 15.48 -8.19
CA LEU A 272 12.44 16.39 -9.33
C LEU A 272 13.70 17.20 -9.62
N TYR A 273 14.41 17.63 -8.58
CA TYR A 273 15.67 18.36 -8.70
C TYR A 273 16.77 17.50 -9.33
N LEU A 274 17.01 16.30 -8.79
CA LEU A 274 18.07 15.42 -9.28
C LEU A 274 17.81 14.89 -10.70
N THR A 275 16.53 14.64 -11.03
CA THR A 275 16.14 14.10 -12.36
C THR A 275 15.92 15.18 -13.42
N ARG A 276 16.17 16.48 -13.10
CA ARG A 276 15.90 17.62 -14.00
C ARG A 276 16.68 17.58 -15.32
N LYS A 277 17.89 17.07 -15.30
CA LYS A 277 18.81 17.09 -16.44
C LYS A 277 18.54 15.97 -17.48
N ASN A 278 17.89 14.88 -17.07
CA ASN A 278 17.63 13.71 -17.92
C ASN A 278 16.25 13.70 -18.58
N SER A 279 15.52 14.82 -18.53
CA SER A 279 14.15 14.94 -19.04
C SER A 279 14.12 15.12 -20.57
N ARG A 280 14.82 14.31 -21.35
CA ARG A 280 14.35 14.00 -22.68
C ARG A 280 13.25 12.97 -22.51
N GLU A 281 12.04 13.48 -22.43
CA GLU A 281 10.81 12.70 -22.33
C GLU A 281 10.79 11.69 -23.47
N LEU A 282 10.92 10.42 -23.12
CA LEU A 282 10.50 9.37 -24.04
C LEU A 282 8.98 9.44 -24.06
N PRO A 283 8.36 9.75 -25.20
CA PRO A 283 6.90 9.73 -25.30
C PRO A 283 6.43 8.32 -24.92
N ILE A 284 5.42 8.28 -24.05
CA ILE A 284 4.72 7.05 -23.72
C ILE A 284 3.93 6.67 -24.98
N LYS A 285 4.46 5.73 -25.78
CA LYS A 285 3.70 5.06 -26.82
C LYS A 285 2.83 3.98 -26.22
#